data_03595bc3f2c7f902a85f3b9e3cbea540
#
_entry.id   03595bc3f2c7f902a85f3b9e3cbea540
#
_cell.length_a   1.000
_cell.length_b   1.000
_cell.length_c   1.000
_cell.angle_alpha   90.00
_cell.angle_beta   90.00
_cell.angle_gamma   90.00
#
_symmetry.space_group_name_H-M   'P 1'
#
loop_
_entity.id
_entity.type
_entity.pdbx_description
1 polymer ?
#
loop_
_entity_poly.entity_id
_entity_poly.type
_entity_poly.pdbx_seq_one_letter_code
_entity_poly.pdbx_strand_id
1 'polypeptide(L)'
;MRQLFLCISLLLSCSVLSAQSFEEQFRAFQQSARADYESFRDKANERYAEFMRQAWEYYQAAPAVPEPEDDPVPPVPYEDEEQKDDDKEVIIEEVIPTPAPEPQPEPIEPIKLEPQPEPVANKCKFQYFNTQCEVRIPVEINHLRAANSDAFAEGWENLSDGDYEATLYDCLQLREELKLCDWAYLLMLYEMSTTAYQSANNDAMLLCAWLYCQSGYQMRMALDVDKLHLLYASRHAIYNRSYFNLDGYNYYTLLPASNSVQICTAAFENEQAMSLYVLEYPHLQVNKSQVRTLQSERYSQMRVSVQTNRNLVEFYDTYPSSELNNNPLTRWAMYANTPLSREVQQMIYPALRQQIQGLSTREAVEQILNFVQTAFVYEYDDKVWGGDRAFFPEETLFYPYADCEDRSILFSRIVRDLLNLPVVLIYYPGHLATAVAFPEIEQGDYISLNGKRFTICDPTYIGAPVGATMPNMNNQTAQAILLQ
;
A
#
# COMPACT_ATOMS: atom_id res chain seq x y z
N MET A 1 -12.05 -53.58 -45.23
CA MET A 1 -11.11 -53.11 -44.18
C MET A 1 -9.97 -52.21 -44.68
N ARG A 2 -9.39 -52.40 -45.88
CA ARG A 2 -8.31 -51.55 -46.41
C ARG A 2 -8.76 -50.11 -46.79
N GLN A 3 -10.01 -49.92 -47.22
CA GLN A 3 -10.49 -48.56 -47.58
C GLN A 3 -10.87 -47.69 -46.34
N LEU A 4 -11.20 -48.33 -45.22
CA LEU A 4 -11.51 -47.56 -43.97
C LEU A 4 -10.26 -47.03 -43.32
N PHE A 5 -9.11 -47.66 -43.42
CA PHE A 5 -7.83 -47.19 -42.88
C PHE A 5 -7.24 -46.02 -43.69
N LEU A 6 -7.55 -45.92 -44.99
CA LEU A 6 -7.07 -44.80 -45.81
C LEU A 6 -7.83 -43.53 -45.54
N CYS A 7 -9.14 -43.59 -45.22
CA CYS A 7 -9.93 -42.42 -44.87
C CYS A 7 -9.60 -41.88 -43.48
N ILE A 8 -9.27 -42.75 -42.51
CA ILE A 8 -8.89 -42.30 -41.15
C ILE A 8 -7.50 -41.66 -41.16
N SER A 9 -6.55 -42.17 -41.97
CA SER A 9 -5.22 -41.55 -42.09
C SER A 9 -5.26 -40.19 -42.83
N LEU A 10 -6.15 -40.00 -43.80
CA LEU A 10 -6.33 -38.70 -44.46
C LEU A 10 -7.03 -37.66 -43.55
N LEU A 11 -7.99 -38.08 -42.72
CA LEU A 11 -8.65 -37.21 -41.76
C LEU A 11 -7.70 -36.77 -40.62
N LEU A 12 -6.84 -37.65 -40.15
CA LEU A 12 -5.80 -37.32 -39.17
C LEU A 12 -4.72 -36.39 -39.75
N SER A 13 -4.32 -36.58 -40.99
CA SER A 13 -3.34 -35.71 -41.65
C SER A 13 -3.91 -34.30 -41.95
N CYS A 14 -5.19 -34.19 -42.31
CA CYS A 14 -5.84 -32.88 -42.50
C CYS A 14 -6.05 -32.13 -41.17
N SER A 15 -6.33 -32.80 -40.05
CA SER A 15 -6.47 -32.16 -38.75
C SER A 15 -5.13 -31.69 -38.18
N VAL A 16 -4.04 -32.40 -38.43
CA VAL A 16 -2.70 -31.97 -38.01
C VAL A 16 -2.20 -30.79 -38.86
N LEU A 17 -2.46 -30.80 -40.18
CA LEU A 17 -2.13 -29.69 -41.07
C LEU A 17 -2.94 -28.42 -40.75
N SER A 18 -4.21 -28.52 -40.34
CA SER A 18 -5.01 -27.36 -39.93
C SER A 18 -4.59 -26.84 -38.56
N ALA A 19 -4.18 -27.69 -37.63
CA ALA A 19 -3.65 -27.27 -36.34
C ALA A 19 -2.28 -26.56 -36.47
N GLN A 20 -1.39 -27.10 -37.31
CA GLN A 20 -0.11 -26.44 -37.61
C GLN A 20 -0.31 -25.08 -38.30
N SER A 21 -1.25 -24.96 -39.23
CA SER A 21 -1.54 -23.69 -39.90
C SER A 21 -2.17 -22.65 -38.93
N PHE A 22 -2.96 -23.08 -37.95
CA PHE A 22 -3.53 -22.22 -36.94
C PHE A 22 -2.44 -21.75 -35.96
N GLU A 23 -1.57 -22.61 -35.49
CA GLU A 23 -0.43 -22.23 -34.66
C GLU A 23 0.53 -21.28 -35.40
N GLU A 24 0.81 -21.52 -36.67
CA GLU A 24 1.63 -20.63 -37.49
C GLU A 24 0.94 -19.25 -37.70
N GLN A 25 -0.36 -19.24 -37.97
CA GLN A 25 -1.13 -17.98 -38.07
C GLN A 25 -1.23 -17.27 -36.76
N PHE A 26 -1.40 -17.96 -35.64
CA PHE A 26 -1.44 -17.39 -34.30
C PHE A 26 -0.08 -16.84 -33.89
N ARG A 27 1.02 -17.55 -34.18
CA ARG A 27 2.38 -17.02 -33.97
C ARG A 27 2.68 -15.80 -34.83
N ALA A 28 2.27 -15.83 -36.10
CA ALA A 28 2.43 -14.68 -37.00
C ALA A 28 1.60 -13.47 -36.54
N PHE A 29 0.38 -13.69 -36.04
CA PHE A 29 -0.44 -12.66 -35.41
C PHE A 29 0.20 -12.11 -34.14
N GLN A 30 0.71 -12.99 -33.26
CA GLN A 30 1.42 -12.55 -32.05
C GLN A 30 2.69 -11.76 -32.41
N GLN A 31 3.46 -12.21 -33.41
CA GLN A 31 4.65 -11.47 -33.88
C GLN A 31 4.30 -10.12 -34.50
N SER A 32 3.22 -10.05 -35.28
CA SER A 32 2.77 -8.79 -35.87
C SER A 32 2.23 -7.83 -34.81
N ALA A 33 1.41 -8.32 -33.89
CA ALA A 33 0.92 -7.53 -32.77
C ALA A 33 2.08 -7.03 -31.90
N ARG A 34 3.11 -7.84 -31.70
CA ARG A 34 4.32 -7.47 -30.97
C ARG A 34 5.14 -6.40 -31.71
N ALA A 35 5.34 -6.56 -33.01
CA ALA A 35 6.09 -5.58 -33.81
C ALA A 35 5.37 -4.21 -33.91
N ASP A 36 4.04 -4.24 -34.07
CA ASP A 36 3.23 -3.01 -34.05
C ASP A 36 3.32 -2.30 -32.70
N TYR A 37 3.46 -3.05 -31.65
CA TYR A 37 3.48 -2.63 -30.28
C TYR A 37 4.88 -2.08 -29.86
N GLU A 38 5.97 -2.81 -30.18
CA GLU A 38 7.35 -2.33 -30.03
C GLU A 38 7.52 -0.99 -30.77
N SER A 39 6.99 -0.88 -31.99
CA SER A 39 6.99 0.37 -32.78
C SER A 39 6.19 1.49 -32.11
N PHE A 40 5.16 1.21 -31.34
CA PHE A 40 4.40 2.23 -30.61
C PHE A 40 5.19 2.76 -29.41
N ARG A 41 5.77 1.87 -28.61
CA ARG A 41 6.62 2.21 -27.46
C ARG A 41 7.81 3.04 -27.87
N ASP A 42 8.54 2.59 -28.90
CA ASP A 42 9.73 3.29 -29.38
C ASP A 42 9.39 4.70 -29.81
N LYS A 43 8.29 4.89 -30.54
CA LYS A 43 7.79 6.21 -30.90
C LYS A 43 7.34 7.06 -29.70
N ALA A 44 6.76 6.43 -28.67
CA ALA A 44 6.36 7.14 -27.47
C ALA A 44 7.60 7.63 -26.69
N ASN A 45 8.62 6.78 -26.55
CA ASN A 45 9.87 7.11 -25.89
C ASN A 45 10.69 8.16 -26.70
N GLU A 46 10.77 8.04 -28.03
CA GLU A 46 11.37 9.04 -28.89
C GLU A 46 10.71 10.43 -28.73
N ARG A 47 9.38 10.48 -28.73
CA ARG A 47 8.62 11.72 -28.50
C ARG A 47 8.87 12.28 -27.11
N TYR A 48 8.89 11.43 -26.10
CA TYR A 48 9.15 11.85 -24.72
C TYR A 48 10.55 12.46 -24.59
N ALA A 49 11.57 11.83 -25.17
CA ALA A 49 12.93 12.35 -25.19
C ALA A 49 13.02 13.70 -25.95
N GLU A 50 12.30 13.86 -27.07
CA GLU A 50 12.24 15.15 -27.80
C GLU A 50 11.58 16.25 -26.95
N PHE A 51 10.48 15.94 -26.24
CA PHE A 51 9.88 16.87 -25.29
C PHE A 51 10.82 17.18 -24.13
N MET A 52 11.56 16.21 -23.63
CA MET A 52 12.53 16.40 -22.55
C MET A 52 13.65 17.39 -22.91
N ARG A 53 13.98 17.59 -24.20
CA ARG A 53 14.92 18.63 -24.64
C ARG A 53 14.38 20.05 -24.51
N GLN A 54 13.06 20.25 -24.54
CA GLN A 54 12.43 21.56 -24.73
C GLN A 54 11.41 21.96 -23.69
N ALA A 55 10.79 21.01 -23.01
CA ALA A 55 9.59 21.20 -22.18
C ALA A 55 9.89 21.41 -20.68
N TRP A 56 10.97 22.12 -20.34
CA TRP A 56 11.32 22.42 -18.96
C TRP A 56 10.83 23.82 -18.59
N GLU A 57 10.00 23.88 -17.56
CA GLU A 57 9.43 25.10 -17.03
C GLU A 57 9.68 25.22 -15.53
N TYR A 58 9.81 26.46 -15.03
CA TYR A 58 9.97 26.70 -13.61
C TYR A 58 8.65 26.58 -12.88
N TYR A 59 8.66 25.79 -11.81
CA TYR A 59 7.54 25.60 -10.89
C TYR A 59 7.96 25.93 -9.46
N GLN A 60 7.00 26.49 -8.73
CA GLN A 60 7.11 26.70 -7.31
C GLN A 60 6.26 25.67 -6.58
N ALA A 61 6.86 24.97 -5.62
CA ALA A 61 6.13 24.03 -4.80
C ALA A 61 5.04 24.73 -3.97
N ALA A 62 3.89 24.11 -3.89
CA ALA A 62 2.89 24.45 -2.90
C ALA A 62 3.39 24.06 -1.51
N PRO A 63 3.01 24.81 -0.45
CA PRO A 63 3.39 24.46 0.91
C PRO A 63 2.82 23.08 1.29
N ALA A 64 3.54 22.38 2.16
CA ALA A 64 3.07 21.13 2.72
C ALA A 64 1.71 21.32 3.41
N VAL A 65 0.82 20.36 3.24
CA VAL A 65 -0.40 20.26 4.03
C VAL A 65 -0.01 19.65 5.37
N PRO A 66 -0.24 20.33 6.51
CA PRO A 66 0.06 19.75 7.82
C PRO A 66 -0.88 18.57 8.07
N GLU A 67 -0.37 17.55 8.73
CA GLU A 67 -1.23 16.49 9.25
C GLU A 67 -2.17 17.08 10.31
N PRO A 68 -3.48 16.77 10.26
CA PRO A 68 -4.39 17.24 11.30
C PRO A 68 -4.04 16.61 12.64
N GLU A 69 -3.84 17.45 13.64
CA GLU A 69 -3.62 17.06 15.02
C GLU A 69 -4.84 17.49 15.84
N ASP A 70 -5.43 16.55 16.56
CA ASP A 70 -6.49 16.84 17.52
C ASP A 70 -5.90 16.78 18.94
N ASP A 71 -6.45 17.59 19.85
CA ASP A 71 -6.13 17.43 21.28
C ASP A 71 -6.65 16.04 21.74
N PRO A 72 -5.76 15.11 22.09
CA PRO A 72 -6.18 13.75 22.39
C PRO A 72 -6.98 13.69 23.68
N VAL A 73 -8.09 12.98 23.65
CA VAL A 73 -8.89 12.71 24.86
C VAL A 73 -8.19 11.64 25.69
N PRO A 74 -7.81 11.90 26.94
CA PRO A 74 -7.10 10.94 27.76
C PRO A 74 -7.97 9.70 28.04
N PRO A 75 -7.37 8.49 28.02
CA PRO A 75 -8.09 7.27 28.35
C PRO A 75 -8.53 7.33 29.81
N VAL A 76 -9.75 6.88 30.06
CA VAL A 76 -10.30 6.76 31.42
C VAL A 76 -10.59 5.28 31.72
N PRO A 77 -10.40 4.84 32.98
CA PRO A 77 -10.87 3.54 33.39
C PRO A 77 -12.40 3.52 33.45
N TYR A 78 -12.99 2.39 33.09
CA TYR A 78 -14.42 2.18 33.27
C TYR A 78 -14.73 2.03 34.76
N GLU A 79 -15.60 2.92 35.26
CA GLU A 79 -16.19 2.78 36.58
C GLU A 79 -17.57 2.14 36.44
N ASP A 80 -17.80 1.07 37.18
CA ASP A 80 -19.07 0.32 37.18
C ASP A 80 -20.13 1.17 37.90
N GLU A 81 -20.51 2.29 37.28
CA GLU A 81 -21.70 3.00 37.68
C GLU A 81 -22.89 2.15 37.27
N GLU A 82 -23.93 2.06 38.15
CA GLU A 82 -25.16 1.29 37.92
C GLU A 82 -25.59 1.50 36.44
N GLN A 83 -25.49 0.43 35.64
CA GLN A 83 -25.90 0.45 34.22
C GLN A 83 -27.28 1.07 34.14
N LYS A 84 -27.38 2.26 33.57
CA LYS A 84 -28.64 2.77 33.09
C LYS A 84 -29.07 1.88 31.95
N ASP A 85 -30.15 1.13 32.15
CA ASP A 85 -30.72 0.13 31.24
C ASP A 85 -31.20 0.70 29.89
N ASP A 86 -30.90 1.94 29.55
CA ASP A 86 -31.36 2.59 28.35
C ASP A 86 -30.29 2.54 27.24
N ASP A 87 -30.52 1.71 26.24
CA ASP A 87 -29.78 1.73 24.97
C ASP A 87 -29.78 3.14 24.39
N LYS A 88 -28.60 3.70 24.12
CA LYS A 88 -28.49 5.05 23.58
C LYS A 88 -27.98 5.02 22.15
N GLU A 89 -28.75 5.61 21.25
CA GLU A 89 -28.30 5.81 19.89
C GLU A 89 -27.34 6.98 19.80
N VAL A 90 -26.13 6.70 19.30
CA VAL A 90 -25.14 7.72 18.93
C VAL A 90 -25.50 8.22 17.54
N ILE A 91 -25.73 9.50 17.41
CA ILE A 91 -26.07 10.11 16.13
C ILE A 91 -24.81 10.32 15.31
N ILE A 92 -24.78 9.72 14.13
CA ILE A 92 -23.68 9.91 13.18
C ILE A 92 -23.97 11.10 12.29
N GLU A 93 -23.13 12.12 12.35
CA GLU A 93 -23.22 13.33 11.53
C GLU A 93 -22.84 13.03 10.07
N GLU A 94 -21.77 12.25 9.88
CA GLU A 94 -21.26 11.90 8.56
C GLU A 94 -20.81 10.44 8.49
N VAL A 95 -21.02 9.82 7.34
CA VAL A 95 -20.49 8.48 7.03
C VAL A 95 -19.43 8.62 5.96
N ILE A 96 -18.18 8.30 6.34
CA ILE A 96 -17.02 8.36 5.46
C ILE A 96 -16.88 7.03 4.72
N PRO A 97 -17.10 6.98 3.41
CA PRO A 97 -16.86 5.77 2.66
C PRO A 97 -15.35 5.53 2.54
N THR A 98 -14.92 4.31 2.69
CA THR A 98 -13.59 3.94 2.22
C THR A 98 -13.58 3.96 0.70
N PRO A 99 -12.76 4.80 0.06
CA PRO A 99 -12.61 4.74 -1.38
C PRO A 99 -12.15 3.33 -1.80
N ALA A 100 -12.72 2.83 -2.89
CA ALA A 100 -12.28 1.55 -3.45
C ALA A 100 -10.80 1.67 -3.85
N PRO A 101 -9.96 0.69 -3.48
CA PRO A 101 -8.58 0.67 -3.95
C PRO A 101 -8.58 0.52 -5.47
N GLU A 102 -7.69 1.25 -6.12
CA GLU A 102 -7.51 1.13 -7.56
C GLU A 102 -6.55 -0.02 -7.88
N PRO A 103 -6.74 -0.68 -9.02
CA PRO A 103 -5.77 -1.67 -9.48
C PRO A 103 -4.41 -0.99 -9.67
N GLN A 104 -3.34 -1.74 -9.42
CA GLN A 104 -2.00 -1.26 -9.72
C GLN A 104 -1.88 -0.91 -11.21
N PRO A 105 -1.10 0.13 -11.56
CA PRO A 105 -0.82 0.47 -12.94
C PRO A 105 -0.30 -0.75 -13.72
N GLU A 106 -0.85 -0.93 -14.91
CA GLU A 106 -0.29 -1.88 -15.84
C GLU A 106 0.89 -1.23 -16.56
N PRO A 107 1.94 -1.99 -16.88
CA PRO A 107 3.02 -1.50 -17.72
C PRO A 107 2.45 -0.85 -18.97
N ILE A 108 3.12 0.21 -19.47
CA ILE A 108 2.76 0.87 -20.73
C ILE A 108 2.55 -0.18 -21.83
N GLU A 109 3.17 -1.33 -21.62
CA GLU A 109 2.98 -2.53 -22.42
C GLU A 109 3.04 -3.83 -21.61
N PRO A 110 2.17 -4.82 -21.92
CA PRO A 110 2.31 -6.16 -21.37
C PRO A 110 3.63 -6.76 -21.88
N ILE A 111 4.64 -6.75 -21.03
CA ILE A 111 5.92 -7.39 -21.29
C ILE A 111 5.71 -8.89 -21.17
N LYS A 112 5.48 -9.55 -22.31
CA LYS A 112 5.53 -11.01 -22.41
C LYS A 112 6.90 -11.39 -22.92
N LEU A 113 7.85 -11.58 -22.01
CA LEU A 113 9.10 -12.23 -22.35
C LEU A 113 8.77 -13.71 -22.61
N GLU A 114 8.74 -14.11 -23.88
CA GLU A 114 9.01 -15.51 -24.21
C GLU A 114 10.44 -15.83 -23.72
N PRO A 115 10.72 -17.07 -23.30
CA PRO A 115 12.08 -17.45 -22.96
C PRO A 115 12.96 -17.32 -24.20
N GLN A 116 13.56 -16.15 -24.37
CA GLN A 116 14.61 -15.93 -25.36
C GLN A 116 15.90 -16.53 -24.81
N PRO A 117 16.82 -17.02 -25.67
CA PRO A 117 18.14 -17.38 -25.23
C PRO A 117 18.70 -16.18 -24.45
N GLU A 118 19.10 -16.43 -23.19
CA GLU A 118 19.52 -15.37 -22.26
C GLU A 118 20.50 -14.45 -22.96
N PRO A 119 20.16 -13.16 -23.16
CA PRO A 119 21.17 -12.20 -23.58
C PRO A 119 22.28 -12.20 -22.52
N VAL A 120 23.51 -11.93 -22.93
CA VAL A 120 24.63 -11.77 -22.01
C VAL A 120 24.36 -10.53 -21.16
N ALA A 121 23.64 -10.72 -20.08
CA ALA A 121 23.25 -9.66 -19.15
C ALA A 121 24.06 -9.82 -17.86
N ASN A 122 24.47 -8.69 -17.29
CA ASN A 122 24.96 -8.67 -15.93
C ASN A 122 23.79 -8.84 -14.95
N LYS A 123 24.09 -9.20 -13.71
CA LYS A 123 23.11 -9.31 -12.63
C LYS A 123 23.40 -8.23 -11.60
N CYS A 124 22.42 -7.39 -11.34
CA CYS A 124 22.42 -6.47 -10.21
C CYS A 124 21.81 -7.18 -9.01
N LYS A 125 22.64 -7.37 -7.97
CA LYS A 125 22.19 -7.92 -6.68
C LYS A 125 22.10 -6.78 -5.69
N PHE A 126 20.93 -6.64 -5.08
CA PHE A 126 20.66 -5.59 -4.12
C PHE A 126 19.86 -6.11 -2.92
N GLN A 127 19.79 -5.32 -1.87
CA GLN A 127 18.99 -5.63 -0.70
C GLN A 127 17.86 -4.62 -0.58
N TYR A 128 16.63 -5.12 -0.50
CA TYR A 128 15.45 -4.32 -0.24
C TYR A 128 14.85 -4.73 1.11
N PHE A 129 14.94 -3.87 2.13
CA PHE A 129 14.62 -4.22 3.53
C PHE A 129 15.17 -5.60 3.91
N ASN A 130 16.48 -5.78 3.78
CA ASN A 130 17.21 -7.03 3.99
C ASN A 130 16.76 -8.23 3.13
N THR A 131 15.82 -8.06 2.22
CA THR A 131 15.41 -9.08 1.25
C THR A 131 16.40 -9.07 0.08
N GLN A 132 16.99 -10.23 -0.21
CA GLN A 132 17.90 -10.37 -1.34
C GLN A 132 17.11 -10.35 -2.65
N CYS A 133 17.42 -9.40 -3.50
CA CYS A 133 16.82 -9.25 -4.81
C CYS A 133 17.93 -9.32 -5.89
N GLU A 134 17.55 -9.79 -7.06
CA GLU A 134 18.44 -9.87 -8.22
C GLU A 134 17.64 -9.53 -9.48
N VAL A 135 18.17 -8.65 -10.32
CA VAL A 135 17.62 -8.31 -11.63
C VAL A 135 18.72 -8.34 -12.69
N ARG A 136 18.35 -8.64 -13.91
CA ARG A 136 19.26 -8.50 -15.06
C ARG A 136 19.46 -7.03 -15.38
N ILE A 137 20.68 -6.64 -15.72
CA ILE A 137 21.02 -5.31 -16.21
C ILE A 137 21.91 -5.45 -17.44
N PRO A 138 21.95 -4.45 -18.36
CA PRO A 138 22.86 -4.47 -19.49
C PRO A 138 24.32 -4.62 -19.07
N VAL A 139 25.13 -5.20 -19.94
CA VAL A 139 26.58 -5.38 -19.71
C VAL A 139 27.29 -4.03 -19.59
N GLU A 140 26.90 -3.08 -20.43
CA GLU A 140 27.37 -1.70 -20.42
C GLU A 140 26.25 -0.79 -19.93
N ILE A 141 26.50 -0.07 -18.84
CA ILE A 141 25.59 0.91 -18.29
C ILE A 141 26.00 2.28 -18.81
N ASN A 142 25.05 2.98 -19.44
CA ASN A 142 25.28 4.33 -19.94
C ASN A 142 25.33 5.34 -18.80
N HIS A 143 26.24 6.32 -18.90
CA HIS A 143 26.37 7.42 -17.96
C HIS A 143 26.03 8.75 -18.60
N LEU A 144 25.34 9.60 -17.87
CA LEU A 144 25.03 10.96 -18.27
C LEU A 144 26.33 11.79 -18.39
N ARG A 145 26.42 12.56 -19.48
CA ARG A 145 27.60 13.40 -19.73
C ARG A 145 27.54 14.75 -19.01
N ALA A 146 26.32 15.19 -18.65
CA ALA A 146 26.06 16.46 -17.97
C ALA A 146 24.71 16.40 -17.25
N ALA A 147 24.46 17.38 -16.39
CA ALA A 147 23.17 17.57 -15.74
C ALA A 147 22.38 18.68 -16.47
N ASN A 148 21.83 18.35 -17.63
CA ASN A 148 20.99 19.25 -18.42
C ASN A 148 19.98 18.47 -19.28
N SER A 149 19.02 19.17 -19.84
CA SER A 149 17.91 18.62 -20.62
C SER A 149 18.36 17.71 -21.78
N ASP A 150 19.39 18.12 -22.52
CA ASP A 150 19.90 17.34 -23.66
C ASP A 150 20.50 16.01 -23.22
N ALA A 151 21.31 16.03 -22.13
CA ALA A 151 21.92 14.83 -21.60
C ALA A 151 20.88 13.88 -20.99
N PHE A 152 19.82 14.41 -20.34
CA PHE A 152 18.72 13.59 -19.81
C PHE A 152 17.91 12.95 -20.95
N ALA A 153 17.63 13.70 -22.02
CA ALA A 153 16.96 13.17 -23.20
C ALA A 153 17.78 12.07 -23.89
N GLU A 154 19.10 12.29 -24.11
CA GLU A 154 20.02 11.29 -24.65
C GLU A 154 20.06 10.04 -23.72
N GLY A 155 20.10 10.25 -22.39
CA GLY A 155 20.04 9.18 -21.42
C GLY A 155 18.74 8.37 -21.50
N TRP A 156 17.60 9.03 -21.65
CA TRP A 156 16.30 8.40 -21.83
C TRP A 156 16.23 7.55 -23.11
N GLU A 157 16.70 8.10 -24.23
CA GLU A 157 16.82 7.38 -25.51
C GLU A 157 17.68 6.12 -25.34
N ASN A 158 18.85 6.24 -24.70
CA ASN A 158 19.75 5.11 -24.46
C ASN A 158 19.10 4.04 -23.57
N LEU A 159 18.27 4.40 -22.58
CA LEU A 159 17.54 3.44 -21.77
C LEU A 159 16.45 2.75 -22.58
N SER A 160 15.82 3.47 -23.52
CA SER A 160 14.73 2.95 -24.34
C SER A 160 15.20 2.07 -25.50
N ASP A 161 16.35 2.38 -26.08
CA ASP A 161 16.97 1.61 -27.16
C ASP A 161 17.84 0.45 -26.68
N GLY A 162 18.10 0.38 -25.36
CA GLY A 162 18.96 -0.61 -24.75
C GLY A 162 18.26 -1.89 -24.31
N ASP A 163 19.04 -2.83 -23.78
CA ASP A 163 18.55 -4.13 -23.28
C ASP A 163 17.87 -4.04 -21.90
N TYR A 164 17.22 -2.90 -21.58
CA TYR A 164 16.58 -2.65 -20.30
C TYR A 164 15.18 -3.31 -20.15
N GLU A 165 14.63 -3.91 -21.22
CA GLU A 165 13.38 -4.67 -21.13
C GLU A 165 13.49 -5.82 -20.12
N ALA A 166 14.61 -6.53 -20.12
CA ALA A 166 14.85 -7.59 -19.17
C ALA A 166 14.90 -7.08 -17.72
N THR A 167 15.47 -5.89 -17.51
CA THR A 167 15.51 -5.23 -16.20
C THR A 167 14.10 -4.86 -15.74
N LEU A 168 13.31 -4.24 -16.60
CA LEU A 168 11.93 -3.86 -16.31
C LEU A 168 11.07 -5.08 -15.99
N TYR A 169 11.19 -6.15 -16.79
CA TYR A 169 10.51 -7.39 -16.54
C TYR A 169 10.85 -7.98 -15.18
N ASP A 170 12.13 -8.08 -14.83
CA ASP A 170 12.57 -8.62 -13.55
C ASP A 170 12.08 -7.76 -12.39
N CYS A 171 12.06 -6.42 -12.53
CA CYS A 171 11.46 -5.52 -11.53
C CYS A 171 9.96 -5.76 -11.36
N LEU A 172 9.22 -5.95 -12.45
CA LEU A 172 7.79 -6.26 -12.39
C LEU A 172 7.54 -7.66 -11.79
N GLN A 173 8.39 -8.64 -12.06
CA GLN A 173 8.33 -9.95 -11.41
C GLN A 173 8.57 -9.84 -9.89
N LEU A 174 9.57 -9.07 -9.47
CA LEU A 174 9.80 -8.81 -8.04
C LEU A 174 8.61 -8.10 -7.38
N ARG A 175 7.94 -7.16 -8.09
CA ARG A 175 6.72 -6.52 -7.59
C ARG A 175 5.65 -7.57 -7.26
N GLU A 176 5.40 -8.51 -8.17
CA GLU A 176 4.42 -9.58 -7.99
C GLU A 176 4.85 -10.62 -6.94
N GLU A 177 6.09 -11.06 -6.96
CA GLU A 177 6.62 -12.07 -6.03
C GLU A 177 6.63 -11.57 -4.59
N LEU A 178 7.07 -10.33 -4.39
CA LEU A 178 7.14 -9.69 -3.08
C LEU A 178 5.84 -8.97 -2.69
N LYS A 179 4.80 -9.00 -3.51
CA LYS A 179 3.52 -8.31 -3.28
C LYS A 179 3.70 -6.84 -2.92
N LEU A 180 4.54 -6.15 -3.67
CA LEU A 180 4.85 -4.76 -3.41
C LEU A 180 3.66 -3.86 -3.80
N CYS A 181 3.14 -3.08 -2.85
CA CYS A 181 2.27 -1.96 -3.15
C CYS A 181 3.04 -0.88 -3.92
N ASP A 182 2.35 0.12 -4.46
CA ASP A 182 2.96 1.14 -5.32
C ASP A 182 4.13 1.88 -4.64
N TRP A 183 3.95 2.25 -3.37
CA TRP A 183 5.03 2.90 -2.58
C TRP A 183 6.25 1.98 -2.42
N ALA A 184 6.01 0.71 -2.04
CA ALA A 184 7.07 -0.28 -1.90
C ALA A 184 7.81 -0.52 -3.21
N TYR A 185 7.08 -0.56 -4.33
CA TYR A 185 7.67 -0.73 -5.65
C TYR A 185 8.57 0.44 -6.06
N LEU A 186 8.11 1.68 -5.86
CA LEU A 186 8.93 2.86 -6.14
C LEU A 186 10.23 2.86 -5.32
N LEU A 187 10.16 2.55 -4.02
CA LEU A 187 11.34 2.44 -3.17
C LEU A 187 12.30 1.34 -3.63
N MET A 188 11.75 0.19 -4.06
CA MET A 188 12.54 -0.92 -4.59
C MET A 188 13.25 -0.54 -5.89
N LEU A 189 12.57 0.16 -6.81
CA LEU A 189 13.19 0.67 -8.04
C LEU A 189 14.34 1.65 -7.75
N TYR A 190 14.16 2.53 -6.78
CA TYR A 190 15.20 3.47 -6.37
C TYR A 190 16.42 2.76 -5.79
N GLU A 191 16.22 1.80 -4.87
CA GLU A 191 17.30 0.99 -4.27
C GLU A 191 18.04 0.19 -5.33
N MET A 192 17.33 -0.46 -6.24
CA MET A 192 17.93 -1.19 -7.36
C MET A 192 18.77 -0.27 -8.24
N SER A 193 18.23 0.88 -8.62
CA SER A 193 18.92 1.84 -9.51
C SER A 193 20.17 2.41 -8.85
N THR A 194 20.13 2.75 -7.57
CA THR A 194 21.29 3.24 -6.82
C THR A 194 22.37 2.15 -6.68
N THR A 195 21.96 0.90 -6.52
CA THR A 195 22.89 -0.24 -6.48
C THR A 195 23.53 -0.48 -7.84
N ALA A 196 22.77 -0.42 -8.92
CA ALA A 196 23.28 -0.63 -10.29
C ALA A 196 24.38 0.39 -10.64
N TYR A 197 24.16 1.66 -10.28
CA TYR A 197 25.15 2.73 -10.50
C TYR A 197 26.16 2.90 -9.35
N GLN A 198 26.04 2.14 -8.28
CA GLN A 198 26.87 2.24 -7.06
C GLN A 198 26.88 3.66 -6.47
N SER A 199 25.86 4.43 -6.73
CA SER A 199 25.73 5.84 -6.33
C SER A 199 24.29 6.33 -6.47
N ALA A 200 23.84 7.14 -5.52
CA ALA A 200 22.57 7.88 -5.60
C ALA A 200 22.75 9.18 -6.43
N ASN A 201 23.05 9.04 -7.70
CA ASN A 201 23.32 10.14 -8.64
C ASN A 201 22.21 10.31 -9.68
N ASN A 202 22.41 11.23 -10.62
CA ASN A 202 21.44 11.50 -11.69
C ASN A 202 21.23 10.30 -12.63
N ASP A 203 22.24 9.47 -12.84
CA ASP A 203 22.12 8.24 -13.63
C ASP A 203 21.15 7.27 -12.97
N ALA A 204 21.32 7.02 -11.67
CA ALA A 204 20.43 6.16 -10.90
C ALA A 204 19.00 6.72 -10.85
N MET A 205 18.85 8.03 -10.68
CA MET A 205 17.54 8.69 -10.68
C MET A 205 16.84 8.58 -12.03
N LEU A 206 17.59 8.74 -13.14
CA LEU A 206 17.02 8.60 -14.49
C LEU A 206 16.58 7.15 -14.75
N LEU A 207 17.37 6.16 -14.36
CA LEU A 207 16.99 4.75 -14.48
C LEU A 207 15.73 4.44 -13.64
N CYS A 208 15.70 4.89 -12.40
CA CYS A 208 14.53 4.73 -11.53
C CYS A 208 13.28 5.35 -12.17
N ALA A 209 13.38 6.58 -12.69
CA ALA A 209 12.29 7.27 -13.35
C ALA A 209 11.82 6.57 -14.62
N TRP A 210 12.77 6.09 -15.43
CA TRP A 210 12.45 5.33 -16.63
C TRP A 210 11.69 4.03 -16.29
N LEU A 211 12.19 3.23 -15.35
CA LEU A 211 11.54 1.99 -14.92
C LEU A 211 10.16 2.25 -14.32
N TYR A 212 10.03 3.29 -13.51
CA TYR A 212 8.76 3.67 -12.90
C TYR A 212 7.73 4.10 -13.95
N CYS A 213 8.15 4.94 -14.91
CA CYS A 213 7.34 5.36 -16.05
C CYS A 213 6.91 4.16 -16.91
N GLN A 214 7.86 3.31 -17.32
CA GLN A 214 7.56 2.13 -18.17
C GLN A 214 6.67 1.10 -17.44
N SER A 215 6.64 1.12 -16.11
CA SER A 215 5.70 0.33 -15.30
C SER A 215 4.27 0.92 -15.26
N GLY A 216 4.00 2.01 -15.99
CA GLY A 216 2.69 2.63 -16.14
C GLY A 216 2.37 3.74 -15.14
N TYR A 217 3.32 4.14 -14.31
CA TYR A 217 3.10 5.16 -13.30
C TYR A 217 3.26 6.58 -13.83
N GLN A 218 2.36 7.45 -13.39
CA GLN A 218 2.38 8.87 -13.70
C GLN A 218 3.50 9.56 -12.93
N MET A 219 4.43 10.16 -13.69
CA MET A 219 5.57 10.86 -13.12
C MET A 219 6.01 12.06 -13.95
N ARG A 220 6.83 12.93 -13.39
CA ARG A 220 7.55 14.00 -14.10
C ARG A 220 9.00 14.01 -13.62
N MET A 221 9.88 14.50 -14.49
CA MET A 221 11.27 14.75 -14.11
C MET A 221 11.42 16.21 -13.67
N ALA A 222 12.16 16.42 -12.58
CA ALA A 222 12.50 17.78 -12.14
C ALA A 222 14.02 17.97 -12.03
N LEU A 223 14.47 19.16 -12.34
CA LEU A 223 15.86 19.58 -12.23
C LEU A 223 15.98 20.68 -11.16
N ASP A 224 16.69 20.37 -10.09
CA ASP A 224 17.05 21.27 -9.00
C ASP A 224 18.54 21.59 -9.11
N VAL A 225 18.86 22.72 -9.75
CA VAL A 225 20.22 23.14 -10.10
C VAL A 225 20.92 22.12 -11.00
N ASP A 226 21.57 21.12 -10.44
CA ASP A 226 22.29 20.05 -11.15
C ASP A 226 21.83 18.64 -10.71
N LYS A 227 20.79 18.56 -9.89
CA LYS A 227 20.22 17.30 -9.41
C LYS A 227 18.91 16.97 -10.10
N LEU A 228 18.85 15.77 -10.63
CA LEU A 228 17.65 15.22 -11.22
C LEU A 228 16.79 14.57 -10.12
N HIS A 229 15.49 14.87 -10.15
CA HIS A 229 14.50 14.31 -9.23
C HIS A 229 13.37 13.64 -10.01
N LEU A 230 12.90 12.53 -9.49
CA LEU A 230 11.63 11.94 -9.89
C LEU A 230 10.52 12.57 -9.05
N LEU A 231 9.50 13.07 -9.72
CA LEU A 231 8.24 13.51 -9.15
C LEU A 231 7.19 12.42 -9.44
N TYR A 232 6.63 11.83 -8.42
CA TYR A 232 5.53 10.87 -8.57
C TYR A 232 4.19 11.53 -8.30
N ALA A 233 3.20 11.27 -9.16
CA ALA A 233 1.84 11.73 -8.95
C ALA A 233 1.14 10.82 -7.93
N SER A 234 0.36 11.41 -7.04
CA SER A 234 -0.49 10.66 -6.12
C SER A 234 -1.92 11.21 -6.13
N ARG A 235 -2.89 10.33 -5.97
CA ARG A 235 -4.28 10.71 -5.70
C ARG A 235 -4.50 11.08 -4.25
N HIS A 236 -3.58 10.64 -3.38
CA HIS A 236 -3.58 10.98 -1.98
C HIS A 236 -2.91 12.35 -1.77
N ALA A 237 -3.48 13.16 -0.91
CA ALA A 237 -2.77 14.30 -0.36
C ALA A 237 -1.84 13.79 0.75
N ILE A 238 -0.52 13.89 0.50
CA ILE A 238 0.50 13.43 1.44
C ILE A 238 0.83 14.56 2.40
N TYR A 239 0.74 14.29 3.69
CA TYR A 239 0.99 15.28 4.74
C TYR A 239 2.47 15.60 4.90
N ASN A 240 2.73 16.79 5.40
CA ASN A 240 4.06 17.28 5.76
C ASN A 240 5.09 17.26 4.60
N ARG A 241 4.61 17.16 3.34
CA ARG A 241 5.43 17.22 2.12
C ARG A 241 4.97 18.32 1.19
N SER A 242 5.90 19.16 0.75
CA SER A 242 5.65 20.11 -0.35
C SER A 242 5.38 19.37 -1.65
N TYR A 243 4.55 19.93 -2.50
CA TYR A 243 4.15 19.31 -3.76
C TYR A 243 4.04 20.31 -4.90
N PHE A 244 4.08 19.80 -6.11
CA PHE A 244 3.84 20.58 -7.34
C PHE A 244 2.50 20.17 -7.93
N ASN A 245 1.63 21.14 -8.20
CA ASN A 245 0.34 20.84 -8.82
C ASN A 245 0.49 21.01 -10.35
N LEU A 246 0.28 19.91 -11.09
CA LEU A 246 0.31 19.86 -12.54
C LEU A 246 -0.88 19.01 -13.02
N ASP A 247 -1.60 19.49 -14.01
CA ASP A 247 -2.69 18.76 -14.68
C ASP A 247 -3.76 18.21 -13.72
N GLY A 248 -3.94 18.84 -12.55
CA GLY A 248 -4.91 18.45 -11.53
C GLY A 248 -4.43 17.36 -10.58
N TYR A 249 -3.14 16.97 -10.65
CA TYR A 249 -2.51 16.03 -9.72
C TYR A 249 -1.47 16.72 -8.84
N ASN A 250 -1.29 16.19 -7.64
CA ASN A 250 -0.19 16.56 -6.76
C ASN A 250 1.00 15.65 -7.05
N TYR A 251 2.14 16.27 -7.36
CA TYR A 251 3.40 15.58 -7.60
C TYR A 251 4.35 15.83 -6.44
N TYR A 252 4.86 14.76 -5.87
CA TYR A 252 5.78 14.77 -4.74
C TYR A 252 7.15 14.31 -5.17
N THR A 253 8.20 14.88 -4.58
CA THR A 253 9.56 14.42 -4.82
C THR A 253 9.86 13.15 -4.04
N LEU A 254 10.54 12.19 -4.66
CA LEU A 254 11.01 10.99 -3.95
C LEU A 254 12.08 11.35 -2.90
N LEU A 255 12.99 12.25 -3.25
CA LEU A 255 14.03 12.78 -2.36
C LEU A 255 13.79 14.28 -2.11
N PRO A 256 14.29 14.83 -0.98
CA PRO A 256 14.16 16.27 -0.72
C PRO A 256 14.72 17.11 -1.88
N ALA A 257 13.96 18.12 -2.30
CA ALA A 257 14.33 19.08 -3.33
C ALA A 257 14.00 20.52 -2.89
N SER A 258 14.51 21.49 -3.63
CA SER A 258 14.17 22.90 -3.42
C SER A 258 12.70 23.16 -3.73
N ASN A 259 12.15 24.22 -3.13
CA ASN A 259 10.77 24.66 -3.41
C ASN A 259 10.61 25.24 -4.83
N SER A 260 11.69 25.51 -5.56
CA SER A 260 11.65 26.02 -6.93
C SER A 260 12.55 25.16 -7.82
N VAL A 261 11.96 24.47 -8.76
CA VAL A 261 12.66 23.55 -9.68
C VAL A 261 12.18 23.74 -11.12
N GLN A 262 12.97 23.28 -12.06
CA GLN A 262 12.48 23.13 -13.44
C GLN A 262 11.83 21.74 -13.58
N ILE A 263 10.61 21.68 -14.10
CA ILE A 263 9.89 20.43 -14.33
C ILE A 263 9.74 20.21 -15.83
N CYS A 264 10.08 19.01 -16.29
CA CYS A 264 9.74 18.55 -17.63
C CYS A 264 8.26 18.14 -17.63
N THR A 265 7.43 18.88 -18.34
CA THR A 265 5.97 18.67 -18.39
C THR A 265 5.53 17.58 -19.37
N ALA A 266 6.49 16.89 -20.01
CA ALA A 266 6.18 15.76 -20.88
C ALA A 266 5.45 14.64 -20.11
N ALA A 267 4.44 14.05 -20.75
CA ALA A 267 3.59 13.02 -20.19
C ALA A 267 3.50 11.82 -21.14
N PHE A 268 3.31 10.63 -20.57
CA PHE A 268 2.95 9.44 -21.33
C PHE A 268 1.43 9.26 -21.40
N GLU A 269 0.96 8.63 -22.47
CA GLU A 269 -0.45 8.25 -22.57
C GLU A 269 -0.76 7.11 -21.58
N ASN A 270 -1.96 7.16 -20.94
CA ASN A 270 -2.46 6.15 -20.02
C ASN A 270 -1.66 5.95 -18.71
N GLU A 271 -0.78 6.87 -18.36
CA GLU A 271 -0.10 6.86 -17.07
C GLU A 271 -1.10 6.96 -15.90
N GLN A 272 -0.83 6.30 -14.78
CA GLN A 272 -1.70 6.27 -13.60
C GLN A 272 -0.96 6.81 -12.37
N ALA A 273 -1.67 7.63 -11.59
CA ALA A 273 -1.13 8.13 -10.33
C ALA A 273 -1.01 7.00 -9.31
N MET A 274 0.03 7.09 -8.46
CA MET A 274 0.29 6.15 -7.38
C MET A 274 -0.88 6.09 -6.39
N SER A 275 -1.20 4.88 -5.95
CA SER A 275 -2.07 4.61 -4.80
C SER A 275 -1.23 4.29 -3.56
N LEU A 276 -1.66 4.81 -2.40
CA LEU A 276 -1.04 4.48 -1.12
C LEU A 276 -1.82 3.40 -0.33
N TYR A 277 -2.68 2.62 -0.99
CA TYR A 277 -3.30 1.46 -0.36
C TYR A 277 -2.32 0.29 -0.22
N VAL A 278 -2.33 -0.34 0.95
CA VAL A 278 -1.61 -1.59 1.20
C VAL A 278 -2.66 -2.71 1.33
N LEU A 279 -3.07 -3.26 0.18
CA LEU A 279 -4.07 -4.34 0.14
C LEU A 279 -3.49 -5.68 0.59
N GLU A 280 -2.22 -5.90 0.32
CA GLU A 280 -1.43 -7.02 0.77
C GLU A 280 -0.10 -6.49 1.29
N TYR A 281 0.37 -7.01 2.42
CA TYR A 281 1.66 -6.58 2.98
C TYR A 281 2.81 -7.07 2.10
N PRO A 282 3.91 -6.31 1.96
CA PRO A 282 5.10 -6.76 1.24
C PRO A 282 5.71 -8.03 1.85
N HIS A 283 5.96 -9.03 1.02
CA HIS A 283 6.56 -10.32 1.41
C HIS A 283 8.08 -10.20 1.53
N LEU A 284 8.53 -9.48 2.54
CA LEU A 284 9.94 -9.26 2.81
C LEU A 284 10.57 -10.43 3.57
N GLN A 285 11.89 -10.62 3.42
CA GLN A 285 12.63 -11.62 4.20
C GLN A 285 12.35 -11.46 5.70
N VAL A 286 12.06 -12.58 6.37
CA VAL A 286 11.68 -12.55 7.78
C VAL A 286 12.88 -12.27 8.67
N ASN A 287 12.84 -11.14 9.38
CA ASN A 287 13.76 -10.75 10.44
C ASN A 287 12.96 -10.63 11.75
N LYS A 288 12.93 -11.70 12.52
CA LYS A 288 12.07 -11.79 13.69
C LYS A 288 12.43 -10.77 14.77
N SER A 289 11.43 -10.07 15.28
CA SER A 289 11.55 -9.24 16.48
C SER A 289 11.80 -10.08 17.74
N GLN A 290 12.00 -9.41 18.87
CA GLN A 290 11.91 -10.08 20.18
C GLN A 290 10.48 -10.58 20.40
N VAL A 291 10.36 -11.71 21.14
CA VAL A 291 9.05 -12.23 21.51
C VAL A 291 8.38 -11.26 22.47
N ARG A 292 7.18 -10.82 22.14
CA ARG A 292 6.30 -10.11 23.07
C ARG A 292 5.21 -11.05 23.54
N THR A 293 4.89 -10.99 24.82
CA THR A 293 3.74 -11.67 25.40
C THR A 293 2.69 -10.62 25.73
N LEU A 294 1.55 -10.72 25.08
CA LEU A 294 0.40 -9.84 25.25
C LEU A 294 -0.69 -10.62 25.96
N GLN A 295 -1.33 -10.01 26.96
CA GLN A 295 -2.32 -10.69 27.80
C GLN A 295 -3.37 -9.70 28.26
N SER A 296 -4.64 -10.15 28.25
CA SER A 296 -5.75 -9.41 28.85
C SER A 296 -5.63 -9.44 30.37
N GLU A 297 -5.93 -8.30 31.03
CA GLU A 297 -5.97 -8.23 32.49
C GLU A 297 -7.16 -8.98 33.07
N ARG A 298 -8.36 -8.79 32.49
CA ARG A 298 -9.58 -9.43 32.99
C ARG A 298 -9.64 -10.91 32.64
N TYR A 299 -9.23 -11.29 31.44
CA TYR A 299 -9.27 -12.65 30.92
C TYR A 299 -7.85 -13.18 30.75
N SER A 300 -7.25 -13.64 31.86
CA SER A 300 -5.83 -14.05 31.89
C SER A 300 -5.47 -15.18 30.93
N GLN A 301 -6.46 -15.96 30.48
CA GLN A 301 -6.31 -16.96 29.42
C GLN A 301 -6.14 -16.32 28.03
N MET A 302 -6.69 -15.11 27.80
CA MET A 302 -6.46 -14.34 26.57
C MET A 302 -5.03 -13.85 26.54
N ARG A 303 -4.14 -14.74 26.13
CA ARG A 303 -2.69 -14.51 26.10
C ARG A 303 -2.12 -15.04 24.81
N VAL A 304 -1.29 -14.22 24.16
CA VAL A 304 -0.57 -14.58 22.95
C VAL A 304 0.92 -14.23 23.07
N SER A 305 1.75 -15.00 22.39
CA SER A 305 3.15 -14.64 22.16
C SER A 305 3.34 -14.35 20.68
N VAL A 306 3.87 -13.19 20.35
CA VAL A 306 4.03 -12.71 18.99
C VAL A 306 5.47 -12.28 18.72
N GLN A 307 5.91 -12.55 17.51
CA GLN A 307 7.12 -12.00 16.91
C GLN A 307 6.72 -11.44 15.53
N THR A 308 6.98 -10.19 15.30
CA THR A 308 6.73 -9.52 14.01
C THR A 308 7.96 -9.57 13.12
N ASN A 309 7.80 -9.23 11.86
CA ASN A 309 8.92 -9.08 10.94
C ASN A 309 9.47 -7.64 11.00
N ARG A 310 10.69 -7.45 11.52
CA ARG A 310 11.34 -6.13 11.60
C ARG A 310 11.46 -5.45 10.24
N ASN A 311 11.75 -6.20 9.19
CA ASN A 311 11.89 -5.64 7.85
C ASN A 311 10.57 -5.06 7.35
N LEU A 312 9.43 -5.68 7.71
CA LEU A 312 8.11 -5.16 7.39
C LEU A 312 7.79 -3.90 8.22
N VAL A 313 8.15 -3.87 9.50
CA VAL A 313 8.00 -2.67 10.33
C VAL A 313 8.87 -1.54 9.80
N GLU A 314 10.13 -1.79 9.45
CA GLU A 314 11.03 -0.81 8.81
C GLU A 314 10.44 -0.26 7.49
N PHE A 315 9.73 -1.09 6.72
CA PHE A 315 8.99 -0.62 5.54
C PHE A 315 7.84 0.31 5.96
N TYR A 316 7.03 -0.06 6.94
CA TYR A 316 5.93 0.77 7.44
C TYR A 316 6.42 2.12 7.98
N ASP A 317 7.61 2.18 8.58
CA ASP A 317 8.26 3.43 9.02
C ASP A 317 8.52 4.41 7.86
N THR A 318 8.60 3.94 6.62
CA THR A 318 8.77 4.79 5.44
C THR A 318 7.44 5.28 4.86
N TYR A 319 6.32 4.75 5.35
CA TYR A 319 5.02 4.96 4.72
C TYR A 319 4.51 6.39 4.97
N PRO A 320 4.15 7.13 3.92
CA PRO A 320 3.71 8.50 4.09
C PRO A 320 2.26 8.55 4.59
N SER A 321 2.02 9.29 5.68
CA SER A 321 0.67 9.61 6.11
C SER A 321 -0.04 10.47 5.06
N SER A 322 -1.29 10.18 4.77
CA SER A 322 -2.02 10.79 3.65
C SER A 322 -3.53 10.69 3.80
N GLU A 323 -4.25 11.53 3.07
CA GLU A 323 -5.70 11.49 2.97
C GLU A 323 -6.19 11.32 1.53
N LEU A 324 -7.44 10.91 1.38
CA LEU A 324 -8.16 10.86 0.11
C LEU A 324 -9.37 11.77 0.12
N ASN A 325 -9.69 12.35 -1.05
CA ASN A 325 -10.88 13.16 -1.25
C ASN A 325 -10.99 14.38 -0.31
N ASN A 326 -9.86 14.93 0.14
CA ASN A 326 -9.79 16.02 1.13
C ASN A 326 -10.50 15.67 2.44
N ASN A 327 -10.44 14.41 2.86
CA ASN A 327 -11.01 13.97 4.11
C ASN A 327 -9.95 13.24 4.94
N PRO A 328 -9.46 13.85 6.03
CA PRO A 328 -8.38 13.31 6.85
C PRO A 328 -8.74 11.99 7.54
N LEU A 329 -10.02 11.71 7.75
CA LEU A 329 -10.45 10.48 8.42
C LEU A 329 -10.24 9.22 7.56
N THR A 330 -10.06 9.41 6.24
CA THR A 330 -9.77 8.28 5.32
C THR A 330 -8.44 7.60 5.63
N ARG A 331 -7.49 8.29 6.29
CA ARG A 331 -6.18 7.72 6.64
C ARG A 331 -6.32 6.45 7.49
N TRP A 332 -7.16 6.47 8.50
CA TRP A 332 -7.33 5.32 9.40
C TRP A 332 -7.95 4.10 8.73
N ALA A 333 -8.83 4.31 7.75
CA ALA A 333 -9.40 3.21 6.98
C ALA A 333 -8.33 2.47 6.16
N MET A 334 -7.32 3.17 5.62
CA MET A 334 -6.22 2.55 4.89
C MET A 334 -5.42 1.61 5.81
N TYR A 335 -5.04 2.08 7.00
CA TYR A 335 -4.33 1.26 7.98
C TYR A 335 -5.19 0.07 8.44
N ALA A 336 -6.45 0.30 8.82
CA ALA A 336 -7.36 -0.74 9.31
C ALA A 336 -7.69 -1.82 8.26
N ASN A 337 -7.61 -1.50 6.97
CA ASN A 337 -7.86 -2.47 5.89
C ASN A 337 -6.62 -3.30 5.53
N THR A 338 -5.43 -2.90 5.97
CA THR A 338 -4.21 -3.69 5.75
C THR A 338 -4.23 -4.96 6.61
N PRO A 339 -4.02 -6.15 6.02
CA PRO A 339 -4.01 -7.39 6.76
C PRO A 339 -2.73 -7.54 7.60
N LEU A 340 -2.83 -8.29 8.71
CA LEU A 340 -1.65 -8.81 9.40
C LEU A 340 -0.88 -9.80 8.51
N SER A 341 0.43 -9.90 8.69
CA SER A 341 1.24 -10.91 8.00
C SER A 341 0.79 -12.33 8.35
N ARG A 342 0.97 -13.27 7.41
CA ARG A 342 0.61 -14.69 7.63
C ARG A 342 1.34 -15.28 8.83
N GLU A 343 2.57 -14.88 9.04
CA GLU A 343 3.40 -15.29 10.16
C GLU A 343 2.77 -14.86 11.49
N VAL A 344 2.36 -13.62 11.61
CA VAL A 344 1.68 -13.10 12.79
C VAL A 344 0.32 -13.75 12.97
N GLN A 345 -0.49 -13.86 11.91
CA GLN A 345 -1.78 -14.55 11.97
C GLN A 345 -1.64 -15.98 12.50
N GLN A 346 -0.63 -16.73 12.02
CA GLN A 346 -0.39 -18.11 12.49
C GLN A 346 0.04 -18.21 13.95
N MET A 347 0.65 -17.16 14.50
CA MET A 347 1.04 -17.12 15.90
C MET A 347 -0.14 -16.75 16.81
N ILE A 348 -0.92 -15.72 16.46
CA ILE A 348 -1.92 -15.16 17.39
C ILE A 348 -3.32 -15.74 17.20
N TYR A 349 -3.77 -15.98 15.95
CA TYR A 349 -5.16 -16.38 15.70
C TYR A 349 -5.54 -17.76 16.25
N PRO A 350 -4.69 -18.82 16.18
CA PRO A 350 -5.03 -20.09 16.80
C PRO A 350 -5.22 -19.98 18.32
N ALA A 351 -4.38 -19.20 19.00
CA ALA A 351 -4.48 -18.98 20.42
C ALA A 351 -5.76 -18.20 20.79
N LEU A 352 -6.04 -17.10 20.09
CA LEU A 352 -7.25 -16.31 20.31
C LEU A 352 -8.52 -17.12 20.02
N ARG A 353 -8.56 -17.87 18.89
CA ARG A 353 -9.71 -18.74 18.55
C ARG A 353 -9.97 -19.79 19.62
N GLN A 354 -8.93 -20.40 20.17
CA GLN A 354 -9.07 -21.38 21.24
C GLN A 354 -9.72 -20.76 22.48
N GLN A 355 -9.39 -19.52 22.82
CA GLN A 355 -9.92 -18.83 23.99
C GLN A 355 -11.39 -18.43 23.84
N ILE A 356 -11.81 -18.05 22.65
CA ILE A 356 -13.19 -17.65 22.37
C ILE A 356 -14.09 -18.81 21.93
N GLN A 357 -13.56 -20.02 21.84
CA GLN A 357 -14.31 -21.20 21.40
C GLN A 357 -15.46 -21.54 22.35
N GLY A 358 -16.67 -21.62 21.82
CA GLY A 358 -17.88 -21.95 22.57
C GLY A 358 -18.51 -20.79 23.33
N LEU A 359 -17.96 -19.58 23.20
CA LEU A 359 -18.57 -18.36 23.71
C LEU A 359 -19.66 -17.85 22.75
N SER A 360 -20.59 -17.07 23.26
CA SER A 360 -21.47 -16.25 22.41
C SER A 360 -20.65 -15.21 21.65
N THR A 361 -21.22 -14.67 20.57
CA THR A 361 -20.56 -13.64 19.77
C THR A 361 -20.18 -12.43 20.61
N ARG A 362 -21.08 -11.98 21.50
CA ARG A 362 -20.83 -10.86 22.42
C ARG A 362 -19.65 -11.16 23.35
N GLU A 363 -19.67 -12.30 24.04
CA GLU A 363 -18.59 -12.69 24.96
C GLU A 363 -17.23 -12.80 24.23
N ALA A 364 -17.22 -13.32 22.99
CA ALA A 364 -16.02 -13.39 22.18
C ALA A 364 -15.46 -11.99 21.86
N VAL A 365 -16.34 -11.06 21.45
CA VAL A 365 -15.96 -9.66 21.19
C VAL A 365 -15.50 -8.98 22.47
N GLU A 366 -16.16 -9.18 23.62
CA GLU A 366 -15.75 -8.61 24.92
C GLU A 366 -14.36 -9.08 25.35
N GLN A 367 -14.04 -10.36 25.14
CA GLN A 367 -12.71 -10.86 25.48
C GLN A 367 -11.62 -10.27 24.56
N ILE A 368 -11.90 -10.14 23.25
CA ILE A 368 -10.98 -9.50 22.32
C ILE A 368 -10.85 -8.00 22.65
N LEU A 369 -11.96 -7.33 22.98
CA LEU A 369 -11.97 -5.92 23.37
C LEU A 369 -11.08 -5.69 24.59
N ASN A 370 -11.31 -6.45 25.68
CA ASN A 370 -10.49 -6.30 26.88
C ASN A 370 -9.02 -6.67 26.64
N PHE A 371 -8.73 -7.63 25.77
CA PHE A 371 -7.37 -7.93 25.37
C PHE A 371 -6.69 -6.70 24.73
N VAL A 372 -7.33 -6.03 23.78
CA VAL A 372 -6.76 -4.83 23.14
C VAL A 372 -6.69 -3.66 24.12
N GLN A 373 -7.71 -3.49 24.97
CA GLN A 373 -7.73 -2.44 26.01
C GLN A 373 -6.55 -2.54 26.98
N THR A 374 -6.09 -3.74 27.33
CA THR A 374 -5.20 -3.92 28.48
C THR A 374 -3.84 -4.56 28.17
N ALA A 375 -3.66 -5.11 26.96
CA ALA A 375 -2.39 -5.76 26.58
C ALA A 375 -1.28 -4.79 26.18
N PHE A 376 -1.60 -3.51 25.97
CA PHE A 376 -0.68 -2.47 25.51
C PHE A 376 -0.63 -1.33 26.52
N VAL A 377 0.54 -0.70 26.63
CA VAL A 377 0.69 0.54 27.39
C VAL A 377 0.14 1.69 26.54
N TYR A 378 -0.74 2.50 27.15
CA TYR A 378 -1.19 3.72 26.50
C TYR A 378 -0.11 4.81 26.64
N GLU A 379 0.28 5.42 25.54
CA GLU A 379 1.13 6.61 25.54
C GLU A 379 0.80 7.45 24.30
N TYR A 380 0.90 8.74 24.44
CA TYR A 380 0.64 9.68 23.36
C TYR A 380 1.79 9.72 22.36
N ASP A 381 1.47 9.85 21.10
CA ASP A 381 2.41 9.87 20.00
C ASP A 381 3.43 11.00 20.09
N ASP A 382 3.00 12.19 20.50
CA ASP A 382 3.89 13.35 20.75
C ASP A 382 5.08 13.01 21.64
N LYS A 383 4.87 12.19 22.66
CA LYS A 383 5.93 11.81 23.60
C LYS A 383 6.87 10.75 23.06
N VAL A 384 6.36 9.89 22.18
CA VAL A 384 7.12 8.73 21.66
C VAL A 384 7.74 9.07 20.31
N TRP A 385 6.99 9.71 19.43
CA TRP A 385 7.35 9.93 18.03
C TRP A 385 7.60 11.40 17.69
N GLY A 386 7.12 12.34 18.51
CA GLY A 386 7.23 13.78 18.28
C GLY A 386 6.18 14.32 17.32
N GLY A 387 5.10 13.61 17.07
CA GLY A 387 3.95 13.98 16.25
C GLY A 387 3.00 12.80 16.05
N ASP A 388 1.80 13.06 15.54
CA ASP A 388 0.75 12.06 15.28
C ASP A 388 1.26 10.98 14.31
N ARG A 389 1.00 9.69 14.62
CA ARG A 389 1.45 8.56 13.82
C ARG A 389 0.58 7.31 14.02
N ALA A 390 -0.38 7.12 13.17
CA ALA A 390 -1.17 5.89 13.17
C ALA A 390 -0.34 4.67 12.74
N PHE A 391 -0.59 3.52 13.37
CA PHE A 391 0.07 2.26 13.09
C PHE A 391 -0.72 1.34 12.16
N PHE A 392 -0.01 0.63 11.30
CA PHE A 392 -0.54 -0.60 10.73
C PHE A 392 -0.77 -1.65 11.83
N PRO A 393 -1.72 -2.59 11.68
CA PRO A 393 -2.03 -3.57 12.74
C PRO A 393 -0.81 -4.33 13.27
N GLU A 394 0.20 -4.59 12.43
CA GLU A 394 1.41 -5.30 12.83
C GLU A 394 2.38 -4.42 13.64
N GLU A 395 2.40 -3.11 13.41
CA GLU A 395 3.19 -2.17 14.21
C GLU A 395 2.68 -2.07 15.64
N THR A 396 1.36 -2.06 15.84
CA THR A 396 0.76 -2.11 17.20
C THR A 396 1.21 -3.35 17.97
N LEU A 397 1.37 -4.48 17.29
CA LEU A 397 1.91 -5.70 17.92
C LEU A 397 3.43 -5.60 18.15
N PHE A 398 4.15 -4.80 17.41
CA PHE A 398 5.59 -4.62 17.53
C PHE A 398 5.99 -3.61 18.61
N TYR A 399 5.40 -2.41 18.59
CA TYR A 399 5.73 -1.34 19.53
C TYR A 399 5.10 -1.56 20.91
N PRO A 400 5.77 -1.13 22.00
CA PRO A 400 5.23 -1.30 23.36
C PRO A 400 4.04 -0.38 23.66
N TYR A 401 3.94 0.74 22.98
CA TYR A 401 2.93 1.77 23.17
C TYR A 401 1.91 1.74 22.04
N ALA A 402 0.67 2.08 22.37
CA ALA A 402 -0.43 2.21 21.42
C ALA A 402 -1.48 3.15 21.98
N ASP A 403 -1.93 4.09 21.19
CA ASP A 403 -2.99 5.02 21.56
C ASP A 403 -4.37 4.64 21.04
N CYS A 404 -5.27 5.59 20.79
CA CYS A 404 -6.67 5.27 20.46
C CYS A 404 -6.83 4.72 19.04
N GLU A 405 -6.17 5.30 18.05
CA GLU A 405 -6.26 4.84 16.67
C GLU A 405 -5.59 3.48 16.46
N ASP A 406 -4.41 3.29 17.04
CA ASP A 406 -3.68 2.03 16.95
C ASP A 406 -4.50 0.85 17.47
N ARG A 407 -5.11 1.06 18.65
CA ARG A 407 -5.97 0.05 19.28
C ARG A 407 -7.24 -0.19 18.49
N SER A 408 -7.86 0.85 17.96
CA SER A 408 -9.08 0.75 17.15
C SER A 408 -8.81 0.06 15.82
N ILE A 409 -7.69 0.36 15.18
CA ILE A 409 -7.21 -0.29 13.96
C ILE A 409 -6.97 -1.78 14.21
N LEU A 410 -6.19 -2.14 15.25
CA LEU A 410 -5.88 -3.53 15.59
C LEU A 410 -7.13 -4.32 16.00
N PHE A 411 -7.99 -3.75 16.85
CA PHE A 411 -9.23 -4.38 17.26
C PHE A 411 -10.15 -4.69 16.07
N SER A 412 -10.33 -3.69 15.18
CA SER A 412 -11.15 -3.85 13.99
C SER A 412 -10.64 -5.00 13.12
N ARG A 413 -9.31 -5.13 12.98
CA ARG A 413 -8.67 -6.18 12.18
C ARG A 413 -8.90 -7.56 12.81
N ILE A 414 -8.67 -7.72 14.10
CA ILE A 414 -8.84 -8.99 14.80
C ILE A 414 -10.31 -9.46 14.76
N VAL A 415 -11.27 -8.57 15.01
CA VAL A 415 -12.71 -8.92 15.00
C VAL A 415 -13.16 -9.34 13.61
N ARG A 416 -12.76 -8.62 12.57
CA ARG A 416 -13.10 -8.97 11.19
C ARG A 416 -12.51 -10.31 10.78
N ASP A 417 -11.25 -10.59 11.13
CA ASP A 417 -10.55 -11.82 10.72
C ASP A 417 -10.98 -13.07 11.52
N LEU A 418 -11.27 -12.91 12.80
CA LEU A 418 -11.61 -14.05 13.65
C LEU A 418 -13.10 -14.38 13.66
N LEU A 419 -13.95 -13.36 13.65
CA LEU A 419 -15.39 -13.50 13.84
C LEU A 419 -16.21 -13.20 12.58
N ASN A 420 -15.56 -12.65 11.53
CA ASN A 420 -16.20 -12.25 10.29
C ASN A 420 -17.39 -11.27 10.52
N LEU A 421 -17.22 -10.37 11.51
CA LEU A 421 -18.20 -9.35 11.83
C LEU A 421 -17.86 -8.04 11.11
N PRO A 422 -18.84 -7.30 10.59
CA PRO A 422 -18.62 -5.96 10.10
C PRO A 422 -18.26 -5.02 11.26
N VAL A 423 -17.21 -4.24 11.06
CA VAL A 423 -16.72 -3.22 11.99
C VAL A 423 -16.60 -1.90 11.25
N VAL A 424 -16.90 -0.82 11.95
CA VAL A 424 -16.65 0.56 11.50
C VAL A 424 -15.81 1.27 12.55
N LEU A 425 -14.99 2.23 12.14
CA LEU A 425 -14.35 3.15 13.08
C LEU A 425 -15.31 4.30 13.37
N ILE A 426 -15.26 4.81 14.59
CA ILE A 426 -16.05 5.96 15.02
C ILE A 426 -15.10 7.05 15.49
N TYR A 427 -15.09 8.15 14.75
CA TYR A 427 -14.32 9.31 15.11
C TYR A 427 -15.13 10.27 15.96
N TYR A 428 -14.61 10.60 17.11
CA TYR A 428 -14.96 11.75 17.92
C TYR A 428 -13.78 12.73 17.90
N PRO A 429 -13.99 14.05 17.92
CA PRO A 429 -12.85 14.97 17.99
C PRO A 429 -11.88 14.61 19.12
N GLY A 430 -10.64 14.29 18.77
CA GLY A 430 -9.59 13.83 19.67
C GLY A 430 -9.69 12.37 20.14
N HIS A 431 -10.56 11.55 19.54
CA HIS A 431 -10.68 10.13 19.91
C HIS A 431 -11.18 9.24 18.78
N LEU A 432 -10.60 8.06 18.64
CA LEU A 432 -11.04 7.03 17.71
C LEU A 432 -11.48 5.77 18.46
N ALA A 433 -12.76 5.41 18.26
CA ALA A 433 -13.36 4.19 18.78
C ALA A 433 -13.81 3.27 17.63
N THR A 434 -14.52 2.20 17.95
CA THR A 434 -15.10 1.26 16.97
C THR A 434 -16.56 0.94 17.30
N ALA A 435 -17.27 0.43 16.28
CA ALA A 435 -18.56 -0.21 16.51
C ALA A 435 -18.69 -1.49 15.67
N VAL A 436 -19.28 -2.51 16.24
CA VAL A 436 -19.38 -3.86 15.69
C VAL A 436 -20.84 -4.21 15.41
N ALA A 437 -21.13 -4.75 14.22
CA ALA A 437 -22.44 -5.27 13.89
C ALA A 437 -22.56 -6.74 14.29
N PHE A 438 -23.36 -6.99 15.32
CA PHE A 438 -23.64 -8.34 15.80
C PHE A 438 -24.78 -9.00 15.00
N PRO A 439 -24.82 -10.35 14.94
CA PRO A 439 -25.94 -11.08 14.34
C PRO A 439 -27.27 -10.85 15.07
N GLU A 440 -27.21 -10.66 16.38
CA GLU A 440 -28.33 -10.37 17.26
C GLU A 440 -28.26 -8.93 17.78
N ILE A 441 -29.37 -8.38 18.24
CA ILE A 441 -29.39 -7.03 18.82
C ILE A 441 -28.76 -7.12 20.21
N GLU A 442 -27.67 -6.42 20.39
CA GLU A 442 -26.95 -6.31 21.66
C GLU A 442 -27.37 -5.07 22.42
N GLN A 443 -27.39 -5.14 23.73
CA GLN A 443 -27.65 -4.00 24.62
C GLN A 443 -26.45 -3.06 24.66
N GLY A 444 -26.72 -1.78 24.90
CA GLY A 444 -25.73 -0.72 25.05
C GLY A 444 -25.80 0.34 23.95
N ASP A 445 -24.88 1.28 23.98
CA ASP A 445 -24.80 2.36 23.00
C ASP A 445 -24.52 1.82 21.60
N TYR A 446 -25.15 2.41 20.60
CA TYR A 446 -25.06 1.94 19.23
C TYR A 446 -25.18 3.06 18.20
N ILE A 447 -24.80 2.77 16.98
CA ILE A 447 -25.09 3.57 15.79
C ILE A 447 -25.95 2.79 14.81
N SER A 448 -26.73 3.48 14.01
CA SER A 448 -27.53 2.89 12.92
C SER A 448 -26.98 3.30 11.55
N LEU A 449 -26.49 2.32 10.79
CA LEU A 449 -25.97 2.55 9.43
C LEU A 449 -26.67 1.64 8.44
N ASN A 450 -27.31 2.22 7.41
CA ASN A 450 -28.00 1.47 6.37
C ASN A 450 -29.01 0.42 6.91
N GLY A 451 -29.70 0.76 8.02
CA GLY A 451 -30.67 -0.13 8.66
C GLY A 451 -30.05 -1.25 9.49
N LYS A 452 -28.74 -1.24 9.70
CA LYS A 452 -28.00 -2.19 10.52
C LYS A 452 -27.49 -1.51 11.79
N ARG A 453 -27.68 -2.16 12.94
CA ARG A 453 -27.18 -1.70 14.23
C ARG A 453 -25.73 -2.13 14.41
N PHE A 454 -24.87 -1.20 14.82
CA PHE A 454 -23.50 -1.43 15.22
C PHE A 454 -23.36 -0.98 16.67
N THR A 455 -23.00 -1.90 17.54
CA THR A 455 -22.83 -1.63 18.98
C THR A 455 -21.44 -1.09 19.24
N ILE A 456 -21.31 -0.05 20.05
CA ILE A 456 -20.04 0.60 20.40
C ILE A 456 -19.12 -0.40 21.09
N CYS A 457 -17.86 -0.41 20.67
CA CYS A 457 -16.77 -1.17 21.26
C CYS A 457 -15.55 -0.25 21.28
N ASP A 458 -15.22 0.29 22.44
CA ASP A 458 -14.12 1.26 22.56
C ASP A 458 -12.86 0.60 23.12
N PRO A 459 -11.80 0.37 22.29
CA PRO A 459 -10.56 -0.26 22.71
C PRO A 459 -9.70 0.60 23.63
N THR A 460 -10.09 1.87 23.84
CA THR A 460 -9.36 2.83 24.69
C THR A 460 -10.07 3.09 26.01
N TYR A 461 -11.37 2.84 26.09
CA TYR A 461 -12.13 2.91 27.35
C TYR A 461 -11.80 1.67 28.21
N ILE A 462 -10.78 1.79 29.06
CA ILE A 462 -10.13 0.68 29.73
C ILE A 462 -11.08 -0.11 30.62
N GLY A 463 -11.30 -1.38 30.29
CA GLY A 463 -12.18 -2.28 31.05
C GLY A 463 -13.67 -2.14 30.76
N ALA A 464 -14.07 -1.22 29.89
CA ALA A 464 -15.47 -1.04 29.48
C ALA A 464 -16.00 -2.28 28.72
N PRO A 465 -17.27 -2.67 28.94
CA PRO A 465 -17.91 -3.73 28.19
C PRO A 465 -18.34 -3.27 26.79
N VAL A 466 -18.73 -4.20 25.94
CA VAL A 466 -19.44 -3.93 24.70
C VAL A 466 -20.70 -3.09 24.99
N GLY A 467 -20.90 -2.02 24.20
CA GLY A 467 -22.02 -1.09 24.35
C GLY A 467 -21.75 0.09 25.28
N ALA A 468 -20.54 0.26 25.80
CA ALA A 468 -20.20 1.42 26.63
C ALA A 468 -19.47 2.49 25.78
N THR A 469 -19.98 3.72 25.80
CA THR A 469 -19.32 4.90 25.24
C THR A 469 -18.53 5.61 26.32
N MET A 470 -17.28 6.00 26.01
CA MET A 470 -16.44 6.74 26.94
C MET A 470 -17.11 8.06 27.37
N PRO A 471 -17.02 8.47 28.65
CA PRO A 471 -17.59 9.72 29.13
C PRO A 471 -17.07 10.94 28.35
N ASN A 472 -17.90 11.95 28.23
CA ASN A 472 -17.60 13.22 27.55
C ASN A 472 -17.43 13.15 26.02
N MET A 473 -17.72 12.03 25.39
CA MET A 473 -17.80 11.96 23.92
C MET A 473 -19.02 12.76 23.42
N ASN A 474 -18.79 13.57 22.40
CA ASN A 474 -19.89 14.30 21.76
C ASN A 474 -20.59 13.40 20.74
N ASN A 475 -21.63 12.71 21.19
CA ASN A 475 -22.44 11.81 20.35
C ASN A 475 -23.24 12.53 19.24
N GLN A 476 -23.17 13.85 19.12
CA GLN A 476 -23.82 14.61 18.06
C GLN A 476 -22.86 15.01 16.93
N THR A 477 -21.56 14.84 17.12
CA THR A 477 -20.52 15.16 16.13
C THR A 477 -19.69 13.94 15.75
N ALA A 478 -20.15 12.74 16.09
CA ALA A 478 -19.47 11.51 15.73
C ALA A 478 -19.54 11.27 14.20
N GLN A 479 -18.46 10.75 13.64
CA GLN A 479 -18.39 10.36 12.23
C GLN A 479 -18.05 8.89 12.12
N ALA A 480 -18.71 8.17 11.22
CA ALA A 480 -18.49 6.75 11.02
C ALA A 480 -17.63 6.52 9.77
N ILE A 481 -16.52 5.80 9.93
CA ILE A 481 -15.60 5.46 8.85
C ILE A 481 -15.83 4.00 8.48
N LEU A 482 -16.27 3.78 7.24
CA LEU A 482 -16.53 2.43 6.74
C LEU A 482 -15.21 1.71 6.47
N LEU A 483 -15.16 0.42 6.78
CA LEU A 483 -14.06 -0.48 6.46
C LEU A 483 -14.47 -1.49 5.39
N GLN A 484 -13.51 -1.98 4.60
CA GLN A 484 -13.71 -2.99 3.53
C GLN A 484 -13.44 -4.40 4.05
#